data_0bde8efa716e56fd769da88bbbfd8009
#
_entry.id   0bde8efa716e56fd769da88bbbfd8009
#
_cell.length_a   1.000
_cell.length_b   1.000
_cell.length_c   1.000
_cell.angle_alpha   90.00
_cell.angle_beta   90.00
_cell.angle_gamma   90.00
#
_symmetry.space_group_name_H-M   'P 1'
#
loop_
_entity.id
_entity.type
_entity.pdbx_description
1 polymer ?
#
loop_
_entity_poly.entity_id
_entity_poly.type
_entity_poly.pdbx_seq_one_letter_code
_entity_poly.pdbx_strand_id
1 'polypeptide(L)'
;MAEIDCVEKTSLADAVKRLDAAVGQLETAVQRRMDADRSLNSLQDDLQRLGEDRSQLAASLDESEARASRLEEANKDVSRRLVSAMETIRSVLDAHGG
;
A
#
# COMPACT_ATOMS: atom_id res chain seq x y z
N MET A 1 10.55 67.15 26.08
CA MET A 1 9.34 66.34 26.08
C MET A 1 8.98 65.81 24.67
N ALA A 2 9.09 66.62 23.66
CA ALA A 2 8.85 66.14 22.27
C ALA A 2 9.81 65.04 21.81
N GLU A 3 11.09 65.08 22.29
CA GLU A 3 12.10 64.04 21.97
C GLU A 3 11.77 62.69 22.61
N ILE A 4 11.24 62.70 23.83
CA ILE A 4 10.84 61.48 24.53
C ILE A 4 9.64 60.86 23.85
N ASP A 5 8.67 61.64 23.41
CA ASP A 5 7.49 61.16 22.69
C ASP A 5 7.88 60.54 21.31
N CYS A 6 8.82 61.14 20.60
CA CYS A 6 9.35 60.58 19.36
C CYS A 6 10.11 59.25 19.59
N VAL A 7 10.90 59.16 20.64
CA VAL A 7 11.61 57.94 21.00
C VAL A 7 10.64 56.84 21.43
N GLU A 8 9.62 57.18 22.21
CA GLU A 8 8.58 56.22 22.62
C GLU A 8 7.78 55.72 21.44
N LYS A 9 7.40 56.58 20.49
CA LYS A 9 6.68 56.21 19.28
C LYS A 9 7.53 55.30 18.36
N THR A 10 8.80 55.60 18.22
CA THR A 10 9.75 54.76 17.47
C THR A 10 9.91 53.43 18.15
N SER A 11 10.06 53.40 19.47
CA SER A 11 10.17 52.18 20.27
C SER A 11 8.90 51.31 20.17
N LEU A 12 7.73 51.90 20.21
CA LEU A 12 6.44 51.23 20.01
C LEU A 12 6.29 50.67 18.59
N ALA A 13 6.67 51.47 17.59
CA ALA A 13 6.65 51.03 16.21
C ALA A 13 7.59 49.83 15.98
N ASP A 14 8.77 49.86 16.57
CA ASP A 14 9.72 48.74 16.53
C ASP A 14 9.17 47.50 17.23
N ALA A 15 8.55 47.70 18.40
CA ALA A 15 7.92 46.61 19.15
C ALA A 15 6.78 45.97 18.35
N VAL A 16 5.95 46.77 17.71
CA VAL A 16 4.86 46.29 16.83
C VAL A 16 5.41 45.54 15.64
N LYS A 17 6.49 46.02 15.01
CA LYS A 17 7.13 45.32 13.90
C LYS A 17 7.69 43.97 14.32
N ARG A 18 8.32 43.91 15.52
CA ARG A 18 8.84 42.65 16.07
C ARG A 18 7.70 41.67 16.35
N LEU A 19 6.60 42.17 16.90
CA LEU A 19 5.44 41.36 17.18
C LEU A 19 4.83 40.81 15.87
N ASP A 20 4.70 41.68 14.88
CA ASP A 20 4.18 41.32 13.55
C ASP A 20 5.07 40.25 12.90
N ALA A 21 6.37 40.41 12.95
CA ALA A 21 7.34 39.43 12.45
C ALA A 21 7.23 38.08 13.19
N ALA A 22 7.06 38.13 14.51
CA ALA A 22 6.89 36.93 15.33
C ALA A 22 5.58 36.19 15.00
N VAL A 23 4.49 36.92 14.83
CA VAL A 23 3.20 36.39 14.42
C VAL A 23 3.32 35.76 13.01
N GLY A 24 3.99 36.42 12.09
CA GLY A 24 4.25 35.88 10.75
C GLY A 24 5.05 34.56 10.77
N GLN A 25 6.05 34.47 11.63
CA GLN A 25 6.80 33.23 11.84
C GLN A 25 5.94 32.12 12.41
N LEU A 26 5.07 32.45 13.38
CA LEU A 26 4.13 31.49 13.96
C LEU A 26 3.12 31.00 12.91
N GLU A 27 2.58 31.88 12.10
CA GLU A 27 1.68 31.51 11.02
C GLU A 27 2.32 30.54 10.05
N THR A 28 3.57 30.81 9.66
CA THR A 28 4.34 29.92 8.78
C THR A 28 4.59 28.56 9.45
N ALA A 29 4.97 28.56 10.72
CA ALA A 29 5.20 27.32 11.47
C ALA A 29 3.93 26.49 11.62
N VAL A 30 2.80 27.13 11.93
CA VAL A 30 1.50 26.46 12.03
C VAL A 30 1.10 25.88 10.67
N GLN A 31 1.27 26.65 9.60
CA GLN A 31 0.93 26.17 8.25
C GLN A 31 1.77 24.94 7.87
N ARG A 32 3.06 24.98 8.13
CA ARG A 32 3.95 23.83 7.91
C ARG A 32 3.53 22.61 8.72
N ARG A 33 3.15 22.82 9.97
CA ARG A 33 2.68 21.74 10.84
C ARG A 33 1.38 21.13 10.31
N MET A 34 0.44 21.96 9.89
CA MET A 34 -0.82 21.49 9.32
C MET A 34 -0.58 20.69 8.03
N ASP A 35 0.31 21.15 7.17
CA ASP A 35 0.67 20.45 5.94
C ASP A 35 1.35 19.11 6.25
N ALA A 36 2.24 19.08 7.24
CA ALA A 36 2.89 17.85 7.69
C ALA A 36 1.87 16.85 8.25
N ASP A 37 0.90 17.32 9.04
CA ASP A 37 -0.14 16.47 9.60
C ASP A 37 -1.06 15.90 8.50
N ARG A 38 -1.39 16.68 7.49
CA ARG A 38 -2.13 16.20 6.32
C ARG A 38 -1.36 15.12 5.57
N SER A 39 -0.07 15.33 5.37
CA SER A 39 0.81 14.34 4.72
C SER A 39 0.88 13.05 5.53
N LEU A 40 0.99 13.14 6.85
CA LEU A 40 0.99 11.97 7.74
C LEU A 40 -0.32 11.21 7.66
N ASN A 41 -1.45 11.90 7.69
CA ASN A 41 -2.76 11.27 7.56
C ASN A 41 -2.92 10.56 6.21
N SER A 42 -2.47 11.20 5.14
CA SER A 42 -2.48 10.60 3.80
C SER A 42 -1.61 9.35 3.73
N LEU A 43 -0.42 9.38 4.34
CA LEU A 43 0.47 8.22 4.41
C LEU A 43 -0.13 7.09 5.24
N GLN A 44 -0.82 7.39 6.34
CA GLN A 44 -1.51 6.39 7.15
C GLN A 44 -2.62 5.71 6.36
N ASP A 45 -3.40 6.47 5.60
CA ASP A 45 -4.44 5.93 4.73
C ASP A 45 -3.83 5.03 3.65
N ASP A 46 -2.73 5.45 3.05
CA ASP A 46 -2.01 4.67 2.05
C ASP A 46 -1.47 3.37 2.62
N LEU A 47 -0.90 3.41 3.84
CA LEU A 47 -0.42 2.22 4.54
C LEU A 47 -1.54 1.25 4.84
N GLN A 48 -2.70 1.75 5.24
CA GLN A 48 -3.88 0.92 5.48
C GLN A 48 -4.34 0.23 4.20
N ARG A 49 -4.43 0.96 3.10
CA ARG A 49 -4.78 0.41 1.78
C ARG A 49 -3.78 -0.64 1.33
N LEU A 50 -2.49 -0.36 1.49
CA LEU A 50 -1.43 -1.33 1.15
C LEU A 50 -1.55 -2.59 1.99
N GLY A 51 -1.88 -2.47 3.28
CA GLY A 51 -2.14 -3.61 4.16
C GLY A 51 -3.32 -4.46 3.69
N GLU A 52 -4.40 -3.82 3.30
CA GLU A 52 -5.59 -4.49 2.74
C GLU A 52 -5.27 -5.18 1.42
N ASP A 53 -4.59 -4.49 0.51
CA ASP A 53 -4.18 -5.02 -0.78
C ASP A 53 -3.24 -6.23 -0.61
N ARG A 54 -2.31 -6.13 0.32
CA ARG A 54 -1.40 -7.23 0.65
C ARG A 54 -2.16 -8.46 1.15
N SER A 55 -3.15 -8.26 2.01
CA SER A 55 -4.00 -9.35 2.52
C SER A 55 -4.81 -9.99 1.40
N GLN A 56 -5.38 -9.19 0.51
CA GLN A 56 -6.13 -9.69 -0.65
C GLN A 56 -5.23 -10.46 -1.61
N LEU A 57 -4.03 -9.95 -1.89
CA LEU A 57 -3.05 -10.62 -2.74
C LEU A 57 -2.60 -11.95 -2.14
N ALA A 58 -2.36 -12.00 -0.84
CA ALA A 58 -2.00 -13.24 -0.15
C ALA A 58 -3.12 -14.27 -0.25
N ALA A 59 -4.37 -13.87 -0.04
CA ALA A 59 -5.52 -14.76 -0.19
C ALA A 59 -5.70 -15.24 -1.63
N SER A 60 -5.52 -14.36 -2.63
CA SER A 60 -5.57 -14.73 -4.05
C SER A 60 -4.46 -15.69 -4.44
N LEU A 61 -3.25 -15.49 -3.90
CA LEU A 61 -2.13 -16.37 -4.14
C LEU A 61 -2.38 -17.76 -3.57
N ASP A 62 -2.86 -17.84 -2.33
CA ASP A 62 -3.21 -19.11 -1.67
C ASP A 62 -4.28 -19.87 -2.47
N GLU A 63 -5.30 -19.17 -2.94
CA GLU A 63 -6.35 -19.76 -3.77
C GLU A 63 -5.79 -20.27 -5.10
N SER A 64 -4.92 -19.50 -5.75
CA SER A 64 -4.29 -19.88 -7.00
C SER A 64 -3.38 -21.10 -6.82
N GLU A 65 -2.61 -21.16 -5.76
CA GLU A 65 -1.76 -22.29 -5.42
C GLU A 65 -2.58 -23.55 -5.14
N ALA A 66 -3.67 -23.44 -4.41
CA ALA A 66 -4.59 -24.54 -4.14
C ALA A 66 -5.23 -25.06 -5.42
N ARG A 67 -5.60 -24.16 -6.32
CA ARG A 67 -6.18 -24.50 -7.62
C ARG A 67 -5.15 -25.20 -8.50
N ALA A 68 -3.92 -24.70 -8.56
CA ALA A 68 -2.83 -25.28 -9.31
C ALA A 68 -2.51 -26.71 -8.80
N SER A 69 -2.48 -26.89 -7.49
CA SER A 69 -2.26 -28.19 -6.88
C SER A 69 -3.36 -29.18 -7.24
N ARG A 70 -4.61 -28.78 -7.21
CA ARG A 70 -5.75 -29.62 -7.62
C ARG A 70 -5.68 -29.99 -9.09
N LEU A 71 -5.28 -29.06 -9.95
CA LEU A 71 -5.10 -29.32 -11.38
C LEU A 71 -3.95 -30.29 -11.63
N GLU A 72 -2.86 -30.20 -10.90
CA GLU A 72 -1.76 -31.15 -10.97
C GLU A 72 -2.21 -32.56 -10.59
N GLU A 73 -2.93 -32.71 -9.49
CA GLU A 73 -3.47 -33.98 -9.04
C GLU A 73 -4.44 -34.58 -10.07
N ALA A 74 -5.36 -33.76 -10.57
CA ALA A 74 -6.29 -34.19 -11.62
C ALA A 74 -5.54 -34.63 -12.89
N ASN A 75 -4.51 -33.88 -13.27
CA ASN A 75 -3.71 -34.21 -14.45
C ASN A 75 -2.94 -35.53 -14.27
N LYS A 76 -2.37 -35.74 -13.10
CA LYS A 76 -1.71 -37.02 -12.78
C LYS A 76 -2.69 -38.20 -12.80
N ASP A 77 -3.89 -38.00 -12.24
CA ASP A 77 -4.94 -39.01 -12.24
C ASP A 77 -5.41 -39.36 -13.66
N VAL A 78 -5.65 -38.35 -14.48
CA VAL A 78 -6.02 -38.53 -15.90
C VAL A 78 -4.90 -39.25 -16.64
N SER A 79 -3.65 -38.89 -16.44
CA SER A 79 -2.50 -39.52 -17.08
C SER A 79 -2.41 -41.01 -16.72
N ARG A 80 -2.60 -41.35 -15.44
CA ARG A 80 -2.60 -42.77 -15.00
C ARG A 80 -3.73 -43.55 -15.65
N ARG A 81 -4.94 -42.96 -15.73
CA ARG A 81 -6.09 -43.59 -16.37
C ARG A 81 -5.87 -43.81 -17.87
N LEU A 82 -5.26 -42.83 -18.54
CA LEU A 82 -4.91 -42.95 -19.96
C LEU A 82 -3.89 -44.09 -20.20
N VAL A 83 -2.83 -44.14 -19.40
CA VAL A 83 -1.83 -45.21 -19.49
C VAL A 83 -2.45 -46.57 -19.24
N SER A 84 -3.29 -46.66 -18.20
CA SER A 84 -4.02 -47.92 -17.88
C SER A 84 -4.96 -48.34 -19.00
N ALA A 85 -5.69 -47.40 -19.58
CA ALA A 85 -6.60 -47.67 -20.72
C ALA A 85 -5.82 -48.12 -21.96
N MET A 86 -4.67 -47.51 -22.23
CA MET A 86 -3.82 -47.87 -23.35
C MET A 86 -3.23 -49.28 -23.18
N GLU A 87 -2.81 -49.63 -21.96
CA GLU A 87 -2.33 -50.97 -21.64
C GLU A 87 -3.42 -52.03 -21.81
N THR A 88 -4.64 -51.70 -21.38
CA THR A 88 -5.79 -52.60 -21.57
C THR A 88 -6.11 -52.80 -23.03
N ILE A 89 -6.10 -51.76 -23.85
CA ILE A 89 -6.31 -51.83 -25.29
C ILE A 89 -5.22 -52.66 -25.95
N ARG A 90 -3.96 -52.44 -25.61
CA ARG A 90 -2.82 -53.21 -26.11
C ARG A 90 -2.96 -54.69 -25.78
N SER A 91 -3.32 -55.00 -24.55
CA SER A 91 -3.54 -56.36 -24.07
C SER A 91 -4.66 -57.07 -24.85
N VAL A 92 -5.77 -56.36 -25.10
CA VAL A 92 -6.88 -56.89 -25.88
C VAL A 92 -6.48 -57.12 -27.35
N LEU A 93 -5.75 -56.21 -27.95
CA LEU A 93 -5.25 -56.31 -29.31
C LEU A 93 -4.26 -57.47 -29.44
N ASP A 94 -3.36 -57.66 -28.52
CA ASP A 94 -2.40 -58.74 -28.49
C ASP A 94 -3.09 -60.11 -28.34
N ALA A 95 -4.15 -60.19 -27.55
CA ALA A 95 -4.94 -61.40 -27.38
C ALA A 95 -5.76 -61.75 -28.63
N HIS A 96 -6.20 -60.77 -29.41
CA HIS A 96 -7.03 -61.00 -30.63
C HIS A 96 -6.23 -60.96 -31.91
N GLY A 97 -5.03 -60.38 -31.90
CA GLY A 97 -4.20 -60.25 -33.08
C GLY A 97 -3.11 -61.31 -33.21
N GLY A 98 -3.02 -62.12 -32.21
CA GLY A 98 -2.07 -63.21 -32.18
C GLY A 98 -2.65 -64.48 -32.65
#